data_81a030600d4984584052279e0c00fc61
#
_entry.id   81a030600d4984584052279e0c00fc61
#
_cell.length_a   1.000
_cell.length_b   1.000
_cell.length_c   1.000
_cell.angle_alpha   90.00
_cell.angle_beta   90.00
_cell.angle_gamma   90.00
#
_symmetry.space_group_name_H-M   'P 1'
#
loop_
_entity.id
_entity.type
_entity.pdbx_description
1 polymer ?
#
loop_
_entity_poly.entity_id
_entity_poly.type
_entity_poly.pdbx_seq_one_letter_code
_entity_poly.pdbx_strand_id
1 'polypeptide(L)'
;MRRILISEVMIPKPITITPDQTIGRAMELMARYDIRRLPVVKEGKLVGIITDRDVRQLTGRPTLKLPKTAQDDAYLNLPVEEAMTLNVITIRDNQPVQQAIQVMLKHKIGGLPAVDRQDQMVGMLSIQDVLKYCLDLLDREADR
;
A
#
# COMPACT_ATOMS: atom_id res chain seq x y z
N MET A 1 -21.43 -0.91 20.75
CA MET A 1 -20.21 -0.32 20.14
C MET A 1 -20.60 0.41 18.87
N ARG A 2 -20.13 1.64 18.69
CA ARG A 2 -20.39 2.35 17.46
C ARG A 2 -19.62 1.72 16.28
N ARG A 3 -20.10 1.99 15.09
CA ARG A 3 -19.48 1.53 13.86
C ARG A 3 -18.18 2.32 13.61
N ILE A 4 -17.08 1.61 13.41
CA ILE A 4 -15.78 2.21 13.11
C ILE A 4 -15.59 2.18 11.59
N LEU A 5 -15.39 3.33 10.99
CA LEU A 5 -15.21 3.46 9.54
C LEU A 5 -13.74 3.35 9.17
N ILE A 6 -13.49 2.89 7.95
CA ILE A 6 -12.14 2.79 7.40
C ILE A 6 -11.43 4.14 7.44
N SER A 7 -12.15 5.22 7.14
CA SER A 7 -11.60 6.58 7.20
C SER A 7 -11.03 6.97 8.57
N GLU A 8 -11.50 6.32 9.65
CA GLU A 8 -11.02 6.61 11.00
C GLU A 8 -9.72 5.87 11.35
N VAL A 9 -9.39 4.82 10.60
CA VAL A 9 -8.24 3.94 10.90
C VAL A 9 -7.14 4.07 9.85
N MET A 10 -7.49 4.36 8.60
CA MET A 10 -6.53 4.47 7.50
C MET A 10 -5.53 5.61 7.70
N ILE A 11 -4.38 5.51 7.01
CA ILE A 11 -3.46 6.63 6.86
C ILE A 11 -3.99 7.51 5.73
N PRO A 12 -4.39 8.75 5.99
CA PRO A 12 -4.85 9.67 4.93
C PRO A 12 -3.64 10.21 4.16
N LYS A 13 -3.89 10.63 2.91
CA LYS A 13 -2.86 11.21 2.04
C LYS A 13 -1.59 10.34 2.00
N PRO A 14 -1.72 9.07 1.57
CA PRO A 14 -0.58 8.16 1.56
C PRO A 14 0.49 8.61 0.56
N ILE A 15 1.70 8.11 0.74
CA ILE A 15 2.76 8.27 -0.25
C ILE A 15 2.35 7.51 -1.50
N THR A 16 2.36 8.18 -2.65
CA THR A 16 1.98 7.61 -3.95
C THR A 16 3.08 7.87 -4.97
N ILE A 17 2.95 7.23 -6.12
CA ILE A 17 3.86 7.40 -7.25
C ILE A 17 3.04 7.40 -8.53
N THR A 18 3.54 8.07 -9.57
CA THR A 18 2.88 8.06 -10.87
C THR A 18 3.45 6.94 -11.75
N PRO A 19 2.68 6.44 -12.76
CA PRO A 19 3.11 5.28 -13.53
C PRO A 19 4.36 5.51 -14.38
N ASP A 20 4.68 6.74 -14.72
CA ASP A 20 5.84 7.12 -15.53
C ASP A 20 7.12 7.31 -14.71
N GLN A 21 7.01 7.38 -13.38
CA GLN A 21 8.20 7.46 -12.53
C GLN A 21 8.92 6.12 -12.51
N THR A 22 10.23 6.14 -12.18
CA THR A 22 11.07 4.95 -12.27
C THR A 22 10.89 4.01 -11.09
N ILE A 23 11.22 2.74 -11.32
CA ILE A 23 11.29 1.73 -10.26
C ILE A 23 12.31 2.13 -9.20
N GLY A 24 13.43 2.75 -9.61
CA GLY A 24 14.41 3.29 -8.67
C GLY A 24 13.82 4.33 -7.73
N ARG A 25 12.95 5.21 -8.26
CA ARG A 25 12.24 6.19 -7.43
C ARG A 25 11.29 5.50 -6.44
N ALA A 26 10.59 4.46 -6.90
CA ALA A 26 9.70 3.69 -6.02
C ALA A 26 10.48 3.06 -4.85
N MET A 27 11.64 2.46 -5.14
CA MET A 27 12.49 1.88 -4.11
C MET A 27 12.99 2.92 -3.12
N GLU A 28 13.38 4.09 -3.61
CA GLU A 28 13.83 5.21 -2.79
C GLU A 28 12.72 5.66 -1.83
N LEU A 29 11.49 5.79 -2.32
CA LEU A 29 10.34 6.15 -1.50
C LEU A 29 10.02 5.08 -0.45
N MET A 30 10.06 3.81 -0.84
CA MET A 30 9.81 2.71 0.08
C MET A 30 10.85 2.67 1.21
N ALA A 31 12.11 2.89 0.89
CA ALA A 31 13.19 2.93 1.88
C ALA A 31 13.06 4.15 2.80
N ARG A 32 12.80 5.32 2.22
CA ARG A 32 12.73 6.59 2.96
C ARG A 32 11.59 6.59 3.98
N TYR A 33 10.43 6.05 3.62
CA TYR A 33 9.24 6.08 4.46
C TYR A 33 8.97 4.74 5.17
N ASP A 34 9.87 3.77 5.04
CA ASP A 34 9.75 2.43 5.63
C ASP A 34 8.41 1.79 5.28
N ILE A 35 8.08 1.81 4.00
CA ILE A 35 6.85 1.22 3.46
C ILE A 35 7.21 0.21 2.37
N ARG A 36 6.35 -0.78 2.16
CA ARG A 36 6.59 -1.87 1.20
C ARG A 36 5.62 -1.86 0.04
N ARG A 37 4.71 -0.88 0.01
CA ARG A 37 3.68 -0.73 -1.01
C ARG A 37 3.56 0.73 -1.37
N LEU A 38 3.46 1.00 -2.66
CA LEU A 38 3.18 2.33 -3.16
C LEU A 38 1.99 2.24 -4.10
N PRO A 39 0.88 2.90 -3.79
CA PRO A 39 -0.19 3.08 -4.75
C PRO A 39 0.32 3.88 -5.94
N VAL A 40 -0.02 3.42 -7.14
CA VAL A 40 0.31 4.12 -8.38
C VAL A 40 -0.93 4.88 -8.83
N VAL A 41 -0.80 6.20 -8.92
CA VAL A 41 -1.93 7.11 -9.10
C VAL A 41 -1.68 7.98 -10.32
N LYS A 42 -2.73 8.13 -11.13
CA LYS A 42 -2.73 9.05 -12.29
C LYS A 42 -3.96 9.94 -12.19
N GLU A 43 -3.73 11.24 -12.12
CA GLU A 43 -4.82 12.23 -12.03
C GLU A 43 -5.77 11.94 -10.86
N GLY A 44 -5.20 11.57 -9.70
CA GLY A 44 -5.96 11.26 -8.49
C GLY A 44 -6.54 9.85 -8.43
N LYS A 45 -6.51 9.11 -9.54
CA LYS A 45 -7.11 7.76 -9.59
C LYS A 45 -6.06 6.67 -9.49
N LEU A 46 -6.40 5.65 -8.74
CA LEU A 46 -5.54 4.47 -8.57
C LEU A 46 -5.50 3.69 -9.88
N VAL A 47 -4.29 3.46 -10.41
CA VAL A 47 -4.09 2.66 -11.63
C VAL A 47 -3.32 1.38 -11.38
N GLY A 48 -2.69 1.23 -10.22
CA GLY A 48 -1.96 0.04 -9.86
C GLY A 48 -1.36 0.16 -8.47
N ILE A 49 -0.60 -0.85 -8.10
CA ILE A 49 0.21 -0.83 -6.88
C ILE A 49 1.56 -1.44 -7.19
N ILE A 50 2.63 -0.86 -6.66
CA ILE A 50 3.96 -1.45 -6.74
C ILE A 50 4.46 -1.78 -5.35
N THR A 51 4.98 -3.01 -5.19
CA THR A 51 5.47 -3.52 -3.92
C THR A 51 6.95 -3.85 -4.02
N ASP A 52 7.62 -4.02 -2.87
CA ASP A 52 8.98 -4.51 -2.84
C ASP A 52 9.09 -5.91 -3.47
N ARG A 53 8.03 -6.72 -3.33
CA ARG A 53 7.95 -8.04 -3.97
C ARG A 53 7.94 -7.93 -5.49
N ASP A 54 7.17 -6.98 -6.06
CA ASP A 54 7.14 -6.75 -7.50
C ASP A 54 8.55 -6.42 -8.03
N VAL A 55 9.29 -5.57 -7.31
CA VAL A 55 10.65 -5.20 -7.69
C VAL A 55 11.59 -6.41 -7.61
N ARG A 56 11.51 -7.19 -6.53
CA ARG A 56 12.34 -8.40 -6.38
C ARG A 56 12.05 -9.43 -7.47
N GLN A 57 10.79 -9.60 -7.85
CA GLN A 57 10.42 -10.51 -8.95
C GLN A 57 10.98 -10.05 -10.27
N LEU A 58 10.98 -8.74 -10.53
CA LEU A 58 11.52 -8.18 -11.77
C LEU A 58 13.03 -8.38 -11.87
N THR A 59 13.76 -8.13 -10.78
CA THR A 59 15.22 -8.24 -10.76
C THR A 59 15.72 -9.69 -10.60
N GLY A 60 14.83 -10.61 -10.17
CA GLY A 60 15.22 -11.98 -9.86
C GLY A 60 16.08 -12.10 -8.61
N ARG A 61 16.15 -11.07 -7.78
CA ARG A 61 17.03 -11.04 -6.61
C ARG A 61 16.21 -11.30 -5.33
N PRO A 62 16.75 -12.15 -4.43
CA PRO A 62 16.07 -12.42 -3.17
C PRO A 62 16.08 -11.24 -2.20
N THR A 63 17.00 -10.29 -2.39
CA THR A 63 17.09 -9.09 -1.58
C THR A 63 17.68 -7.95 -2.40
N LEU A 64 17.17 -6.75 -2.18
CA LEU A 64 17.69 -5.51 -2.79
C LEU A 64 18.93 -4.97 -2.09
N LYS A 65 19.36 -5.61 -1.00
CA LYS A 65 20.57 -5.23 -0.24
C LYS A 65 21.86 -5.73 -0.86
N LEU A 66 21.79 -6.63 -1.85
CA LEU A 66 22.98 -7.12 -2.55
C LEU A 66 23.55 -6.01 -3.45
N PRO A 67 24.88 -6.06 -3.73
CA PRO A 67 25.49 -5.07 -4.63
C PRO A 67 24.79 -5.00 -5.97
N LYS A 68 24.63 -3.77 -6.49
CA LYS A 68 24.00 -3.54 -7.79
C LYS A 68 24.87 -4.06 -8.91
N THR A 69 24.23 -4.60 -9.94
CA THR A 69 24.85 -4.96 -11.22
C THR A 69 24.42 -3.96 -12.28
N ALA A 70 25.07 -3.97 -13.46
CA ALA A 70 24.64 -3.13 -14.58
C ALA A 70 23.21 -3.47 -15.02
N GLN A 71 22.80 -4.73 -14.91
CA GLN A 71 21.45 -5.17 -15.24
C GLN A 71 20.42 -4.60 -14.24
N ASP A 72 20.78 -4.51 -12.96
CA ASP A 72 19.93 -3.87 -11.95
C ASP A 72 19.65 -2.40 -12.30
N ASP A 73 20.68 -1.66 -12.73
CA ASP A 73 20.52 -0.28 -13.14
C ASP A 73 19.55 -0.14 -14.30
N ALA A 74 19.57 -1.07 -15.25
CA ALA A 74 18.60 -1.06 -16.35
C ALA A 74 17.17 -1.26 -15.83
N TYR A 75 16.95 -2.18 -14.90
CA TYR A 75 15.63 -2.38 -14.30
C TYR A 75 15.17 -1.17 -13.49
N LEU A 76 16.09 -0.54 -12.77
CA LEU A 76 15.76 0.62 -11.94
C LEU A 76 15.33 1.84 -12.76
N ASN A 77 15.74 1.92 -14.02
CA ASN A 77 15.38 3.00 -14.92
C ASN A 77 14.07 2.76 -15.67
N LEU A 78 13.46 1.57 -15.55
CA LEU A 78 12.15 1.31 -16.14
C LEU A 78 11.05 2.08 -15.40
N PRO A 79 9.98 2.46 -16.12
CA PRO A 79 8.85 3.09 -15.43
C PRO A 79 8.11 2.08 -14.54
N VAL A 80 7.52 2.59 -13.49
CA VAL A 80 6.76 1.79 -12.51
C VAL A 80 5.67 0.96 -13.18
N GLU A 81 5.04 1.48 -14.24
CA GLU A 81 3.97 0.77 -14.95
C GLU A 81 4.41 -0.58 -15.54
N GLU A 82 5.72 -0.79 -15.74
CA GLU A 82 6.25 -2.06 -16.25
C GLU A 82 6.26 -3.16 -15.18
N ALA A 83 6.17 -2.81 -13.92
CA ALA A 83 6.27 -3.78 -12.81
C ALA A 83 5.06 -3.76 -11.87
N MET A 84 4.22 -2.73 -11.92
CA MET A 84 3.10 -2.59 -11.00
C MET A 84 2.07 -3.70 -11.21
N THR A 85 1.37 -4.04 -10.13
CA THR A 85 0.24 -4.96 -10.17
C THR A 85 -1.01 -4.17 -10.55
N LEU A 86 -1.76 -4.69 -11.53
CA LEU A 86 -3.05 -4.13 -11.97
C LEU A 86 -4.20 -4.78 -11.19
N ASN A 87 -5.42 -4.27 -11.38
CA ASN A 87 -6.63 -4.81 -10.76
C ASN A 87 -6.51 -4.86 -9.24
N VAL A 88 -6.06 -3.76 -8.66
CA VAL A 88 -5.83 -3.64 -7.22
C VAL A 88 -7.16 -3.75 -6.47
N ILE A 89 -7.17 -4.59 -5.43
CA ILE A 89 -8.31 -4.67 -4.53
C ILE A 89 -8.35 -3.38 -3.70
N THR A 90 -9.47 -2.68 -3.74
CA THR A 90 -9.68 -1.43 -3.01
C THR A 90 -10.84 -1.56 -2.04
N ILE A 91 -10.96 -0.59 -1.15
CA ILE A 91 -12.07 -0.51 -0.22
C ILE A 91 -12.54 0.94 -0.16
N ARG A 92 -13.83 1.13 0.12
CA ARG A 92 -14.39 2.47 0.27
C ARG A 92 -14.18 2.99 1.68
N ASP A 93 -13.77 4.25 1.79
CA ASP A 93 -13.42 4.87 3.06
C ASP A 93 -14.61 4.99 4.03
N ASN A 94 -15.84 4.99 3.50
CA ASN A 94 -17.07 5.09 4.29
C ASN A 94 -17.62 3.74 4.75
N GLN A 95 -16.91 2.65 4.49
CA GLN A 95 -17.31 1.31 4.92
C GLN A 95 -16.74 0.99 6.30
N PRO A 96 -17.35 0.03 7.03
CA PRO A 96 -16.83 -0.36 8.34
C PRO A 96 -15.50 -1.09 8.22
N VAL A 97 -14.65 -0.90 9.22
CA VAL A 97 -13.31 -1.50 9.24
C VAL A 97 -13.36 -3.03 9.15
N GLN A 98 -14.42 -3.65 9.67
CA GLN A 98 -14.59 -5.11 9.58
C GLN A 98 -14.57 -5.60 8.13
N GLN A 99 -15.12 -4.81 7.21
CA GLN A 99 -15.12 -5.18 5.79
C GLN A 99 -13.69 -5.25 5.24
N ALA A 100 -12.84 -4.30 5.61
CA ALA A 100 -11.44 -4.32 5.21
C ALA A 100 -10.71 -5.55 5.79
N ILE A 101 -10.97 -5.86 7.06
CA ILE A 101 -10.37 -7.02 7.72
C ILE A 101 -10.77 -8.31 7.00
N GLN A 102 -12.04 -8.45 6.66
CA GLN A 102 -12.53 -9.62 5.92
C GLN A 102 -11.84 -9.77 4.57
N VAL A 103 -11.67 -8.67 3.84
CA VAL A 103 -10.99 -8.65 2.55
C VAL A 103 -9.52 -9.05 2.69
N MET A 104 -8.83 -8.49 3.68
CA MET A 104 -7.42 -8.83 3.96
C MET A 104 -7.24 -10.31 4.29
N LEU A 105 -8.13 -10.87 5.12
CA LEU A 105 -8.08 -12.29 5.50
C LEU A 105 -8.39 -13.20 4.30
N LYS A 106 -9.42 -12.87 3.53
CA LYS A 106 -9.84 -13.66 2.37
C LYS A 106 -8.75 -13.72 1.31
N HIS A 107 -8.15 -12.59 0.99
CA HIS A 107 -7.17 -12.47 -0.08
C HIS A 107 -5.72 -12.58 0.40
N LYS A 108 -5.50 -12.70 1.71
CA LYS A 108 -4.16 -12.82 2.33
C LYS A 108 -3.26 -11.65 1.94
N ILE A 109 -3.80 -10.44 2.02
CA ILE A 109 -3.07 -9.21 1.70
C ILE A 109 -2.94 -8.34 2.94
N GLY A 110 -1.82 -7.64 3.03
CA GLY A 110 -1.46 -6.86 4.22
C GLY A 110 -1.81 -5.38 4.13
N GLY A 111 -2.43 -4.94 3.06
CA GLY A 111 -2.80 -3.55 2.90
C GLY A 111 -3.76 -3.33 1.74
N LEU A 112 -4.58 -2.29 1.87
CA LEU A 112 -5.63 -1.95 0.91
C LEU A 112 -5.64 -0.45 0.67
N PRO A 113 -5.61 0.00 -0.60
CA PRO A 113 -5.93 1.39 -0.90
C PRO A 113 -7.42 1.67 -0.61
N ALA A 114 -7.68 2.81 0.00
CA ALA A 114 -9.04 3.30 0.25
C ALA A 114 -9.37 4.39 -0.76
N VAL A 115 -10.58 4.32 -1.31
CA VAL A 115 -11.07 5.27 -2.31
C VAL A 115 -12.38 5.89 -1.83
N ASP A 116 -12.68 7.09 -2.34
CA ASP A 116 -13.94 7.78 -2.07
C ASP A 116 -15.01 7.41 -3.09
N ARG A 117 -16.15 8.11 -3.06
CA ARG A 117 -17.27 7.87 -3.98
C ARG A 117 -16.93 8.14 -5.43
N GLN A 118 -15.95 8.99 -5.70
CA GLN A 118 -15.51 9.33 -7.05
C GLN A 118 -14.32 8.47 -7.49
N ASP A 119 -14.03 7.39 -6.76
CA ASP A 119 -12.89 6.49 -7.00
C ASP A 119 -11.52 7.19 -6.91
N GLN A 120 -11.49 8.32 -6.21
CA GLN A 120 -10.24 9.00 -5.90
C GLN A 120 -9.57 8.30 -4.71
N MET A 121 -8.26 8.14 -4.78
CA MET A 121 -7.52 7.55 -3.68
C MET A 121 -7.43 8.53 -2.52
N VAL A 122 -7.89 8.12 -1.33
CA VAL A 122 -7.95 8.99 -0.14
C VAL A 122 -7.14 8.46 1.03
N GLY A 123 -6.71 7.21 0.99
CA GLY A 123 -5.96 6.65 2.11
C GLY A 123 -5.40 5.28 1.82
N MET A 124 -4.67 4.76 2.79
CA MET A 124 -4.10 3.41 2.77
C MET A 124 -4.35 2.75 4.13
N LEU A 125 -4.85 1.54 4.12
CA LEU A 125 -5.11 0.77 5.35
C LEU A 125 -4.24 -0.47 5.34
N SER A 126 -3.38 -0.62 6.35
CA SER A 126 -2.54 -1.81 6.51
C SER A 126 -2.98 -2.64 7.71
N ILE A 127 -2.51 -3.89 7.76
CA ILE A 127 -2.69 -4.76 8.94
C ILE A 127 -2.14 -4.07 10.19
N GLN A 128 -1.00 -3.39 10.09
CA GLN A 128 -0.42 -2.67 11.23
C GLN A 128 -1.36 -1.60 11.77
N ASP A 129 -2.01 -0.85 10.87
CA ASP A 129 -2.96 0.20 11.27
C ASP A 129 -4.14 -0.41 12.04
N VAL A 130 -4.66 -1.53 11.55
CA VAL A 130 -5.75 -2.25 12.21
C VAL A 130 -5.32 -2.76 13.57
N LEU A 131 -4.13 -3.37 13.67
CA LEU A 131 -3.61 -3.90 14.93
C LEU A 131 -3.37 -2.79 15.96
N LYS A 132 -2.84 -1.65 15.53
CA LYS A 132 -2.65 -0.49 16.42
C LYS A 132 -3.98 0.01 16.95
N TYR A 133 -4.98 0.09 16.09
CA TYR A 133 -6.31 0.50 16.51
C TYR A 133 -6.92 -0.49 17.50
N CYS A 134 -6.79 -1.80 17.23
CA CYS A 134 -7.26 -2.85 18.13
C CYS A 134 -6.56 -2.78 19.49
N LEU A 135 -5.25 -2.54 19.49
CA LEU A 135 -4.49 -2.41 20.74
C LEU A 135 -5.01 -1.25 21.58
N ASP A 136 -5.25 -0.09 20.96
CA ASP A 136 -5.81 1.07 21.66
C ASP A 136 -7.19 0.75 22.27
N LEU A 137 -8.05 0.03 21.53
CA LEU A 137 -9.35 -0.38 22.05
C LEU A 137 -9.22 -1.31 23.24
N LEU A 138 -8.34 -2.29 23.16
CA LEU A 138 -8.11 -3.26 24.25
C LEU A 138 -7.56 -2.57 25.50
N ASP A 139 -6.65 -1.62 25.31
CA ASP A 139 -6.07 -0.86 26.43
C ASP A 139 -7.14 -0.01 27.12
N ARG A 140 -8.03 0.62 26.36
CA ARG A 140 -9.15 1.39 26.93
C ARG A 140 -10.11 0.50 27.74
N GLU A 141 -10.39 -0.71 27.25
CA GLU A 141 -11.24 -1.65 27.97
C GLU A 141 -10.57 -2.15 29.26
N ALA A 142 -9.25 -2.32 29.25
CA ALA A 142 -8.51 -2.74 30.43
C ALA A 142 -8.51 -1.67 31.54
N ASP A 143 -8.62 -0.41 31.18
CA ASP A 143 -8.61 0.73 32.12
C ASP A 143 -9.97 1.03 32.75
N ARG A 144 -11.03 0.28 32.41
CA ARG A 144 -12.37 0.43 32.99
C ARG A 144 -12.55 -0.32 34.29
#